data_ae797e923fc6cb964b23a07dc279fbc2
#
_entry.id   ae797e923fc6cb964b23a07dc279fbc2
#
_cell.length_a   1.000
_cell.length_b   1.000
_cell.length_c   1.000
_cell.angle_alpha   90.00
_cell.angle_beta   90.00
_cell.angle_gamma   90.00
#
_symmetry.space_group_name_H-M   'P 1'
#
loop_
_entity.id
_entity.type
_entity.pdbx_description
1 polymer ?
#
loop_
_entity_poly.entity_id
_entity_poly.type
_entity_poly.pdbx_seq_one_letter_code
_entity_poly.pdbx_strand_id
1 'polypeptide(L)'
;MPVISKGNLTTYIPPFLASLMALPLLLGTMIAPAFGSEAIIVQSTTSTQNSGLYDYLLPIYQQQTGNQVHVVAVGTGQAIKNAKNCDGDVLLVHSKADEQAFVANGFGVERFDLMYNDFVILGPESDPAGASKASNLKQALAQIASANSRFISRGDDSGTHKAELRFWKKAAVTPAEKMGQNYLEAGQGMGATLNMAVQLGGYVISDRATWLAFGNRQTHTILFEGDEALFNQYGITMVNPEKCPSTATEPAMQFVNWMISEAGQSAINSYNVSGQQLFFANAK
;
A
#
# COMPACT_ATOMS: atom_id res chain seq x y z
N MET A 1 68.60 -50.77 -67.59
CA MET A 1 68.35 -52.12 -67.12
C MET A 1 67.00 -52.15 -66.53
N PRO A 2 66.17 -53.12 -66.77
CA PRO A 2 65.01 -52.82 -67.60
C PRO A 2 63.75 -52.35 -66.80
N VAL A 3 62.98 -51.57 -67.50
CA VAL A 3 61.63 -51.04 -67.21
C VAL A 3 60.61 -52.17 -67.35
N ILE A 4 59.68 -52.29 -66.39
CA ILE A 4 58.48 -53.09 -66.56
C ILE A 4 57.25 -52.20 -66.27
N SER A 5 56.48 -52.01 -67.34
CA SER A 5 55.15 -51.39 -67.36
C SER A 5 54.12 -52.24 -66.59
N LYS A 6 53.25 -51.64 -65.86
CA LYS A 6 52.01 -52.30 -65.40
C LYS A 6 50.75 -51.44 -65.72
N GLY A 7 49.88 -52.14 -66.43
CA GLY A 7 48.67 -51.62 -67.01
C GLY A 7 47.62 -51.27 -66.00
N ASN A 8 46.79 -50.31 -66.37
CA ASN A 8 45.59 -49.84 -65.71
C ASN A 8 44.42 -50.82 -65.85
N LEU A 9 43.87 -51.29 -64.77
CA LEU A 9 42.55 -51.88 -64.76
C LEU A 9 41.52 -50.77 -64.27
N THR A 10 40.69 -50.38 -65.22
CA THR A 10 39.58 -49.48 -64.93
C THR A 10 38.38 -50.36 -64.58
N THR A 11 37.96 -50.26 -63.31
CA THR A 11 36.70 -50.83 -62.81
C THR A 11 35.60 -49.80 -62.91
N TYR A 12 34.60 -50.09 -63.67
CA TYR A 12 33.38 -49.30 -63.89
C TYR A 12 32.42 -49.58 -62.74
N ILE A 13 32.00 -48.56 -62.00
CA ILE A 13 30.94 -48.60 -60.95
C ILE A 13 29.77 -47.75 -61.46
N PRO A 14 28.53 -48.27 -61.55
CA PRO A 14 27.38 -47.50 -62.02
C PRO A 14 26.90 -46.57 -60.90
N PRO A 15 26.31 -45.38 -61.20
CA PRO A 15 25.81 -44.45 -60.23
C PRO A 15 24.46 -44.92 -59.66
N PHE A 16 24.44 -45.23 -58.37
CA PHE A 16 23.16 -45.33 -57.60
C PHE A 16 22.62 -43.93 -57.37
N LEU A 17 21.47 -43.63 -57.93
CA LEU A 17 20.67 -42.43 -57.57
C LEU A 17 20.10 -42.64 -56.20
N ALA A 18 20.69 -41.99 -55.23
CA ALA A 18 20.07 -41.82 -53.89
C ALA A 18 19.15 -40.59 -53.91
N SER A 19 17.83 -40.85 -54.04
CA SER A 19 16.81 -39.84 -53.91
C SER A 19 16.71 -39.44 -52.45
N LEU A 20 17.31 -38.31 -52.03
CA LEU A 20 17.10 -37.72 -50.73
C LEU A 20 15.72 -37.04 -50.73
N MET A 21 14.72 -37.67 -50.11
CA MET A 21 13.46 -37.01 -49.70
C MET A 21 13.77 -36.05 -48.56
N ALA A 22 13.86 -34.77 -48.89
CA ALA A 22 13.86 -33.69 -47.87
C ALA A 22 12.46 -33.57 -47.25
N LEU A 23 12.33 -34.06 -46.03
CA LEU A 23 11.12 -33.84 -45.19
C LEU A 23 11.16 -32.39 -44.67
N PRO A 24 10.19 -31.51 -45.00
CA PRO A 24 10.16 -30.18 -44.43
C PRO A 24 9.80 -30.27 -42.94
N LEU A 25 10.76 -29.93 -42.08
CA LEU A 25 10.54 -29.75 -40.64
C LEU A 25 9.71 -28.46 -40.47
N LEU A 26 8.38 -28.60 -40.38
CA LEU A 26 7.50 -27.52 -39.97
C LEU A 26 7.81 -27.20 -38.49
N LEU A 27 8.72 -26.24 -38.26
CA LEU A 27 8.80 -25.54 -36.97
C LEU A 27 7.52 -24.74 -36.79
N GLY A 28 6.53 -25.35 -36.15
CA GLY A 28 5.37 -24.65 -35.65
C GLY A 28 5.85 -23.66 -34.56
N THR A 29 6.01 -22.39 -34.91
CA THR A 29 6.13 -21.31 -33.94
C THR A 29 4.83 -21.27 -33.14
N MET A 30 4.82 -21.86 -31.93
CA MET A 30 3.79 -21.59 -30.96
C MET A 30 3.89 -20.08 -30.59
N ILE A 31 3.09 -19.27 -31.27
CA ILE A 31 2.81 -17.90 -30.83
C ILE A 31 1.95 -18.08 -29.61
N ALA A 32 2.57 -18.06 -28.41
CA ALA A 32 1.84 -17.86 -27.18
C ALA A 32 1.11 -16.52 -27.32
N PRO A 33 -0.21 -16.46 -27.05
CA PRO A 33 -0.90 -15.19 -27.02
C PRO A 33 -0.19 -14.33 -25.98
N ALA A 34 0.38 -13.21 -26.41
CA ALA A 34 0.78 -12.16 -25.50
C ALA A 34 -0.54 -11.59 -24.94
N PHE A 35 -0.98 -12.13 -23.80
CA PHE A 35 -1.97 -11.44 -22.99
C PHE A 35 -1.28 -10.14 -22.56
N GLY A 36 -1.59 -9.05 -23.25
CA GLY A 36 -1.31 -7.73 -22.73
C GLY A 36 -2.03 -7.65 -21.39
N SER A 37 -1.28 -7.73 -20.28
CA SER A 37 -1.87 -7.58 -18.96
C SER A 37 -2.43 -6.17 -18.87
N GLU A 38 -3.76 -6.04 -18.80
CA GLU A 38 -4.38 -4.77 -18.47
C GLU A 38 -3.85 -4.34 -17.09
N ALA A 39 -3.37 -3.10 -17.02
CA ALA A 39 -2.85 -2.58 -15.77
C ALA A 39 -4.01 -2.37 -14.79
N ILE A 40 -3.88 -2.91 -13.59
CA ILE A 40 -4.87 -2.76 -12.51
C ILE A 40 -4.73 -1.36 -11.91
N ILE A 41 -5.82 -0.62 -11.79
CA ILE A 41 -5.83 0.70 -11.15
C ILE A 41 -6.31 0.55 -9.71
N VAL A 42 -5.43 0.86 -8.76
CA VAL A 42 -5.72 0.84 -7.31
C VAL A 42 -5.95 2.26 -6.82
N GLN A 43 -7.16 2.56 -6.38
CA GLN A 43 -7.48 3.79 -5.66
C GLN A 43 -7.02 3.66 -4.20
N SER A 44 -6.09 4.50 -3.78
CA SER A 44 -5.47 4.42 -2.45
C SER A 44 -5.16 5.79 -1.85
N THR A 45 -4.39 5.80 -0.75
CA THR A 45 -4.11 7.02 -0.01
C THR A 45 -2.67 7.50 -0.13
N THR A 46 -2.49 8.81 -0.07
CA THR A 46 -1.15 9.43 -0.07
C THR A 46 -0.30 8.97 1.11
N SER A 47 -0.89 8.67 2.26
CA SER A 47 -0.14 8.14 3.41
C SER A 47 0.44 6.76 3.13
N THR A 48 -0.33 5.87 2.47
CA THR A 48 0.15 4.55 2.06
C THR A 48 1.25 4.65 1.01
N GLN A 49 1.09 5.52 0.00
CA GLN A 49 2.13 5.78 -1.00
C GLN A 49 3.41 6.31 -0.35
N ASN A 50 3.29 7.31 0.51
CA ASN A 50 4.44 7.96 1.17
C ASN A 50 5.15 7.05 2.18
N SER A 51 4.52 5.99 2.65
CA SER A 51 5.18 4.98 3.49
C SER A 51 6.22 4.13 2.74
N GLY A 52 6.21 4.15 1.38
CA GLY A 52 7.06 3.32 0.55
C GLY A 52 6.58 1.87 0.37
N LEU A 53 5.45 1.50 0.98
CA LEU A 53 4.95 0.12 0.94
C LEU A 53 4.71 -0.37 -0.50
N TYR A 54 4.14 0.46 -1.36
CA TYR A 54 3.86 0.08 -2.75
C TYR A 54 5.14 -0.11 -3.57
N ASP A 55 6.16 0.70 -3.35
CA ASP A 55 7.45 0.57 -4.04
C ASP A 55 8.14 -0.76 -3.68
N TYR A 56 7.80 -1.33 -2.54
CA TYR A 56 8.27 -2.64 -2.10
C TYR A 56 7.37 -3.79 -2.60
N LEU A 57 6.04 -3.70 -2.44
CA LEU A 57 5.11 -4.79 -2.72
C LEU A 57 4.84 -5.01 -4.22
N LEU A 58 4.67 -3.94 -5.01
CA LEU A 58 4.22 -4.07 -6.38
C LEU A 58 5.24 -4.76 -7.30
N PRO A 59 6.57 -4.56 -7.16
CA PRO A 59 7.55 -5.35 -7.90
C PRO A 59 7.48 -6.85 -7.59
N ILE A 60 7.20 -7.23 -6.33
CA ILE A 60 7.04 -8.64 -5.94
C ILE A 60 5.82 -9.25 -6.63
N TYR A 61 4.68 -8.55 -6.58
CA TYR A 61 3.46 -8.97 -7.27
C TYR A 61 3.68 -9.13 -8.77
N GLN A 62 4.26 -8.12 -9.42
CA GLN A 62 4.54 -8.15 -10.86
C GLN A 62 5.47 -9.29 -11.25
N GLN A 63 6.51 -9.56 -10.44
CA GLN A 63 7.43 -10.67 -10.71
C GLN A 63 6.72 -12.03 -10.63
N GLN A 64 5.76 -12.19 -9.71
CA GLN A 64 5.05 -13.45 -9.51
C GLN A 64 3.90 -13.67 -10.49
N THR A 65 3.27 -12.60 -10.99
CA THR A 65 2.04 -12.71 -11.79
C THR A 65 2.18 -12.18 -13.22
N GLY A 66 3.16 -11.35 -13.50
CA GLY A 66 3.30 -10.62 -14.76
C GLY A 66 2.39 -9.39 -14.88
N ASN A 67 1.44 -9.18 -13.97
CA ASN A 67 0.50 -8.08 -14.02
C ASN A 67 1.09 -6.78 -13.48
N GLN A 68 0.70 -5.66 -14.07
CA GLN A 68 1.08 -4.33 -13.61
C GLN A 68 -0.03 -3.71 -12.75
N VAL A 69 0.37 -2.93 -11.76
CA VAL A 69 -0.54 -2.19 -10.87
C VAL A 69 -0.16 -0.72 -10.89
N HIS A 70 -1.13 0.14 -11.15
CA HIS A 70 -1.00 1.59 -11.04
C HIS A 70 -1.77 2.10 -9.83
N VAL A 71 -1.08 2.79 -8.93
CA VAL A 71 -1.69 3.36 -7.72
C VAL A 71 -2.05 4.82 -7.96
N VAL A 72 -3.30 5.16 -7.72
CA VAL A 72 -3.80 6.54 -7.65
C VAL A 72 -3.90 6.91 -6.17
N ALA A 73 -2.90 7.63 -5.66
CA ALA A 73 -2.78 7.98 -4.25
C ALA A 73 -3.33 9.41 -3.99
N VAL A 74 -4.47 9.47 -3.31
CA VAL A 74 -5.18 10.71 -2.96
C VAL A 74 -5.66 10.68 -1.50
N GLY A 75 -6.46 11.64 -1.06
CA GLY A 75 -7.13 11.54 0.25
C GLY A 75 -8.18 10.41 0.26
N THR A 76 -8.42 9.79 1.43
CA THR A 76 -9.35 8.65 1.58
C THR A 76 -10.73 8.90 0.94
N GLY A 77 -11.34 10.05 1.22
CA GLY A 77 -12.64 10.41 0.66
C GLY A 77 -12.61 10.52 -0.87
N GLN A 78 -11.53 11.07 -1.43
CA GLN A 78 -11.35 11.17 -2.88
C GLN A 78 -11.09 9.80 -3.52
N ALA A 79 -10.31 8.92 -2.88
CA ALA A 79 -10.09 7.55 -3.36
C ALA A 79 -11.42 6.77 -3.46
N ILE A 80 -12.24 6.86 -2.42
CA ILE A 80 -13.58 6.24 -2.41
C ILE A 80 -14.49 6.86 -3.49
N LYS A 81 -14.43 8.18 -3.67
CA LYS A 81 -15.19 8.85 -4.72
C LYS A 81 -14.77 8.41 -6.12
N ASN A 82 -13.48 8.33 -6.39
CA ASN A 82 -12.95 7.82 -7.65
C ASN A 82 -13.41 6.38 -7.91
N ALA A 83 -13.31 5.50 -6.91
CA ALA A 83 -13.78 4.12 -7.03
C ALA A 83 -15.29 4.04 -7.31
N LYS A 84 -16.11 4.91 -6.70
CA LYS A 84 -17.55 5.02 -7.00
C LYS A 84 -17.83 5.55 -8.40
N ASN A 85 -16.95 6.35 -8.95
CA ASN A 85 -17.04 6.88 -10.33
C ASN A 85 -16.50 5.89 -11.38
N CYS A 86 -16.10 4.68 -10.97
CA CYS A 86 -15.50 3.67 -11.84
C CYS A 86 -14.12 4.07 -12.39
N ASP A 87 -13.37 4.90 -11.66
CA ASP A 87 -12.02 5.35 -12.03
C ASP A 87 -10.92 4.42 -11.47
N GLY A 88 -11.27 3.18 -11.14
CA GLY A 88 -10.32 2.16 -10.64
C GLY A 88 -10.96 0.81 -10.45
N ASP A 89 -10.11 -0.21 -10.28
CA ASP A 89 -10.48 -1.61 -10.20
C ASP A 89 -10.51 -2.13 -8.76
N VAL A 90 -9.66 -1.55 -7.91
CA VAL A 90 -9.49 -1.92 -6.49
C VAL A 90 -9.47 -0.67 -5.64
N LEU A 91 -10.13 -0.72 -4.49
CA LEU A 91 -10.04 0.27 -3.41
C LEU A 91 -9.20 -0.33 -2.28
N LEU A 92 -8.10 0.33 -1.91
CA LEU A 92 -7.23 -0.04 -0.80
C LEU A 92 -6.99 1.21 0.07
N VAL A 93 -7.74 1.31 1.17
CA VAL A 93 -7.72 2.45 2.08
C VAL A 93 -7.78 1.97 3.54
N HIS A 94 -7.90 2.90 4.50
CA HIS A 94 -7.88 2.60 5.93
C HIS A 94 -8.99 3.35 6.70
N SER A 95 -10.21 3.30 6.17
CA SER A 95 -11.40 3.82 6.83
C SER A 95 -12.51 2.78 6.84
N LYS A 96 -12.43 1.83 7.79
CA LYS A 96 -13.29 0.63 7.83
C LYS A 96 -14.78 0.95 7.67
N ALA A 97 -15.28 2.02 8.31
CA ALA A 97 -16.68 2.40 8.20
C ALA A 97 -17.07 2.85 6.78
N ASP A 98 -16.21 3.65 6.13
CA ASP A 98 -16.45 4.14 4.77
C ASP A 98 -16.32 2.99 3.75
N GLU A 99 -15.38 2.05 3.96
CA GLU A 99 -15.19 0.85 3.15
C GLU A 99 -16.40 -0.09 3.26
N GLN A 100 -16.92 -0.30 4.47
CA GLN A 100 -18.13 -1.07 4.70
C GLN A 100 -19.35 -0.42 4.03
N ALA A 101 -19.47 0.92 4.10
CA ALA A 101 -20.51 1.65 3.40
C ALA A 101 -20.36 1.56 1.87
N PHE A 102 -19.13 1.53 1.34
CA PHE A 102 -18.85 1.33 -0.08
C PHE A 102 -19.39 -0.02 -0.58
N VAL A 103 -19.15 -1.10 0.16
CA VAL A 103 -19.65 -2.44 -0.14
C VAL A 103 -21.17 -2.50 0.06
N ALA A 104 -21.72 -2.00 1.17
CA ALA A 104 -23.15 -2.03 1.47
C ALA A 104 -23.99 -1.29 0.41
N ASN A 105 -23.43 -0.26 -0.24
CA ASN A 105 -24.06 0.47 -1.34
C ASN A 105 -23.83 -0.19 -2.72
N GLY A 106 -23.21 -1.38 -2.76
CA GLY A 106 -23.01 -2.20 -3.95
C GLY A 106 -21.87 -1.72 -4.87
N PHE A 107 -21.03 -0.77 -4.44
CA PHE A 107 -19.87 -0.30 -5.23
C PHE A 107 -18.64 -1.23 -5.10
N GLY A 108 -18.53 -1.98 -4.02
CA GLY A 108 -17.52 -3.02 -3.81
C GLY A 108 -18.15 -4.39 -3.73
N VAL A 109 -17.42 -5.43 -4.11
CA VAL A 109 -17.91 -6.82 -4.05
C VAL A 109 -17.84 -7.34 -2.61
N GLU A 110 -16.64 -7.35 -2.03
CA GLU A 110 -16.37 -7.79 -0.67
C GLU A 110 -15.19 -7.01 -0.12
N ARG A 111 -15.22 -6.76 1.19
CA ARG A 111 -14.14 -6.11 1.91
C ARG A 111 -13.35 -7.12 2.75
N PHE A 112 -12.04 -7.16 2.54
CA PHE A 112 -11.14 -7.94 3.37
C PHE A 112 -10.34 -7.02 4.30
N ASP A 113 -10.16 -7.44 5.57
CA ASP A 113 -9.10 -6.89 6.39
C ASP A 113 -7.77 -7.33 5.77
N LEU A 114 -6.83 -6.40 5.56
CA LEU A 114 -5.60 -6.69 4.84
C LEU A 114 -4.37 -6.67 5.73
N MET A 115 -4.23 -5.56 6.44
CA MET A 115 -3.09 -5.26 7.31
C MET A 115 -3.48 -4.12 8.23
N TYR A 116 -2.68 -3.86 9.26
CA TYR A 116 -2.77 -2.64 10.04
C TYR A 116 -1.40 -2.00 10.21
N ASN A 117 -1.37 -0.70 10.40
CA ASN A 117 -0.29 0.05 11.02
C ASN A 117 -0.83 0.72 12.27
N ASP A 118 -0.02 1.51 12.94
CA ASP A 118 -0.48 2.26 14.11
C ASP A 118 -0.29 3.76 13.94
N PHE A 119 -1.12 4.47 14.70
CA PHE A 119 -0.90 5.87 15.00
C PHE A 119 -0.07 5.99 16.27
N VAL A 120 0.63 7.10 16.37
CA VAL A 120 1.41 7.47 17.55
C VAL A 120 1.09 8.91 17.95
N ILE A 121 1.16 9.19 19.26
CA ILE A 121 1.15 10.58 19.74
C ILE A 121 2.58 11.04 19.87
N LEU A 122 2.89 12.11 19.18
CA LEU A 122 4.19 12.77 19.15
C LEU A 122 4.10 14.06 19.96
N GLY A 123 5.23 14.45 20.52
CA GLY A 123 5.34 15.73 21.23
C GLY A 123 6.78 16.00 21.66
N PRO A 124 7.03 17.16 22.31
CA PRO A 124 8.35 17.50 22.82
C PRO A 124 8.81 16.52 23.89
N GLU A 125 10.10 16.17 23.91
CA GLU A 125 10.70 15.26 24.91
C GLU A 125 10.44 15.69 26.37
N SER A 126 10.24 16.99 26.61
CA SER A 126 9.90 17.52 27.93
C SER A 126 8.53 17.07 28.43
N ASP A 127 7.66 16.62 27.54
CA ASP A 127 6.32 16.08 27.80
C ASP A 127 5.52 16.86 28.89
N PRO A 128 5.24 18.15 28.69
CA PRO A 128 4.62 18.97 29.71
C PRO A 128 3.23 18.49 30.14
N ALA A 129 2.53 17.72 29.32
CA ALA A 129 1.24 17.13 29.64
C ALA A 129 1.35 15.76 30.33
N GLY A 130 2.52 15.13 30.32
CA GLY A 130 2.72 13.80 30.88
C GLY A 130 2.07 12.68 30.05
N ALA A 131 1.91 12.88 28.76
CA ALA A 131 1.27 11.91 27.85
C ALA A 131 1.98 10.57 27.83
N SER A 132 3.31 10.54 27.99
CA SER A 132 4.12 9.33 28.05
C SER A 132 3.85 8.45 29.27
N LYS A 133 3.23 9.00 30.31
CA LYS A 133 2.88 8.28 31.56
C LYS A 133 1.45 7.74 31.53
N ALA A 134 0.71 7.98 30.46
CA ALA A 134 -0.67 7.52 30.33
C ALA A 134 -0.73 6.00 30.19
N SER A 135 -1.73 5.37 30.80
CA SER A 135 -1.95 3.93 30.70
C SER A 135 -2.76 3.52 29.47
N ASN A 136 -3.40 4.47 28.80
CA ASN A 136 -4.20 4.27 27.59
C ASN A 136 -4.37 5.59 26.82
N LEU A 137 -4.80 5.47 25.55
CA LEU A 137 -5.02 6.61 24.65
C LEU A 137 -5.95 7.66 25.22
N LYS A 138 -7.05 7.23 25.86
CA LYS A 138 -8.02 8.15 26.47
C LYS A 138 -7.35 9.04 27.54
N GLN A 139 -6.52 8.46 28.38
CA GLN A 139 -5.79 9.18 29.42
C GLN A 139 -4.75 10.13 28.79
N ALA A 140 -4.00 9.69 27.79
CA ALA A 140 -3.00 10.53 27.11
C ALA A 140 -3.65 11.81 26.54
N LEU A 141 -4.74 11.65 25.80
CA LEU A 141 -5.46 12.78 25.23
C LEU A 141 -6.09 13.68 26.29
N ALA A 142 -6.67 13.11 27.36
CA ALA A 142 -7.24 13.88 28.46
C ALA A 142 -6.17 14.69 29.20
N GLN A 143 -4.97 14.15 29.37
CA GLN A 143 -3.83 14.86 29.98
C GLN A 143 -3.38 16.03 29.09
N ILE A 144 -3.23 15.82 27.79
CA ILE A 144 -2.86 16.88 26.82
C ILE A 144 -3.89 18.03 26.89
N ALA A 145 -5.19 17.69 26.84
CA ALA A 145 -6.25 18.69 26.89
C ALA A 145 -6.32 19.43 28.24
N SER A 146 -6.07 18.72 29.35
CA SER A 146 -6.13 19.32 30.70
C SER A 146 -4.91 20.18 31.00
N ALA A 147 -3.74 19.85 30.48
CA ALA A 147 -2.53 20.66 30.60
C ALA A 147 -2.59 21.92 29.75
N ASN A 148 -3.64 22.08 28.93
CA ASN A 148 -3.78 23.14 27.95
C ASN A 148 -2.54 23.29 27.06
N SER A 149 -1.91 22.15 26.73
CA SER A 149 -0.77 22.08 25.83
C SER A 149 -1.22 22.25 24.39
N ARG A 150 -0.34 22.79 23.53
CA ARG A 150 -0.68 22.90 22.10
C ARG A 150 -0.85 21.52 21.48
N PHE A 151 -1.90 21.40 20.69
CA PHE A 151 -2.13 20.21 19.85
C PHE A 151 -2.36 20.65 18.41
N ILE A 152 -1.64 20.00 17.49
CA ILE A 152 -1.71 20.33 16.07
C ILE A 152 -2.48 19.23 15.36
N SER A 153 -3.69 19.56 14.94
CA SER A 153 -4.53 18.71 14.10
C SER A 153 -4.18 18.87 12.62
N ARG A 154 -4.35 17.81 11.85
CA ARG A 154 -4.28 17.95 10.39
C ARG A 154 -5.36 18.85 9.82
N GLY A 155 -6.59 18.79 10.33
CA GLY A 155 -7.69 19.67 9.93
C GLY A 155 -8.09 19.62 8.45
N ASP A 156 -7.75 18.55 7.70
CA ASP A 156 -7.83 18.45 6.25
C ASP A 156 -8.76 17.35 5.72
N ASP A 157 -9.62 16.82 6.59
CA ASP A 157 -10.53 15.68 6.29
C ASP A 157 -9.85 14.39 5.80
N SER A 158 -8.53 14.26 6.01
CA SER A 158 -7.77 13.05 5.70
C SER A 158 -8.11 11.88 6.64
N GLY A 159 -7.61 10.68 6.29
CA GLY A 159 -7.72 9.51 7.15
C GLY A 159 -7.12 9.73 8.55
N THR A 160 -5.99 10.44 8.66
CA THR A 160 -5.37 10.81 9.95
C THR A 160 -6.24 11.79 10.72
N HIS A 161 -6.81 12.81 10.08
CA HIS A 161 -7.73 13.75 10.73
C HIS A 161 -8.99 13.03 11.24
N LYS A 162 -9.59 12.18 10.42
CA LYS A 162 -10.73 11.35 10.83
C LYS A 162 -10.41 10.42 12.00
N ALA A 163 -9.20 9.84 12.01
CA ALA A 163 -8.74 9.01 13.13
C ALA A 163 -8.58 9.84 14.41
N GLU A 164 -7.94 11.00 14.33
CA GLU A 164 -7.76 11.94 15.45
C GLU A 164 -9.11 12.30 16.07
N LEU A 165 -10.10 12.71 15.26
CA LEU A 165 -11.44 13.05 15.76
C LEU A 165 -12.12 11.87 16.47
N ARG A 166 -11.93 10.62 15.96
CA ARG A 166 -12.42 9.42 16.64
C ARG A 166 -11.72 9.21 17.98
N PHE A 167 -10.43 9.49 18.08
CA PHE A 167 -9.66 9.34 19.32
C PHE A 167 -10.11 10.36 20.37
N TRP A 168 -10.29 11.62 20.00
CA TRP A 168 -10.86 12.65 20.86
C TRP A 168 -12.27 12.28 21.36
N LYS A 169 -13.11 11.78 20.47
CA LYS A 169 -14.44 11.27 20.84
C LYS A 169 -14.36 10.12 21.84
N LYS A 170 -13.44 9.16 21.67
CA LYS A 170 -13.20 8.08 22.66
C LYS A 170 -12.72 8.62 23.99
N ALA A 171 -11.94 9.68 24.01
CA ALA A 171 -11.51 10.36 25.23
C ALA A 171 -12.61 11.20 25.89
N ALA A 172 -13.78 11.31 25.26
CA ALA A 172 -14.88 12.19 25.69
C ALA A 172 -14.44 13.66 25.83
N VAL A 173 -13.57 14.12 24.92
CA VAL A 173 -13.05 15.49 24.84
C VAL A 173 -13.46 16.10 23.52
N THR A 174 -13.98 17.33 23.55
CA THR A 174 -14.12 18.21 22.39
C THR A 174 -12.91 19.14 22.38
N PRO A 175 -11.86 18.86 21.57
CA PRO A 175 -10.58 19.54 21.75
C PRO A 175 -10.67 21.05 21.49
N ALA A 176 -11.42 21.49 20.48
CA ALA A 176 -11.59 22.90 20.20
C ALA A 176 -12.23 23.69 21.36
N GLU A 177 -13.23 23.10 22.05
CA GLU A 177 -13.87 23.71 23.21
C GLU A 177 -12.96 23.69 24.45
N LYS A 178 -12.28 22.56 24.67
CA LYS A 178 -11.46 22.34 25.86
C LYS A 178 -10.14 23.09 25.81
N MET A 179 -9.50 23.19 24.66
CA MET A 179 -8.16 23.73 24.47
C MET A 179 -8.16 25.12 23.83
N GLY A 180 -9.28 25.53 23.21
CA GLY A 180 -9.41 26.85 22.57
C GLY A 180 -8.28 27.10 21.56
N GLN A 181 -7.55 28.19 21.74
CA GLN A 181 -6.45 28.60 20.86
C GLN A 181 -5.25 27.64 20.86
N ASN A 182 -5.19 26.66 21.75
CA ASN A 182 -4.15 25.64 21.77
C ASN A 182 -4.47 24.40 20.92
N TYR A 183 -5.69 24.28 20.37
CA TYR A 183 -6.03 23.32 19.34
C TYR A 183 -5.93 24.01 17.97
N LEU A 184 -4.90 23.64 17.19
CA LEU A 184 -4.56 24.32 15.95
C LEU A 184 -4.76 23.35 14.77
N GLU A 185 -5.60 23.72 13.82
CA GLU A 185 -5.80 22.97 12.59
C GLU A 185 -4.84 23.47 11.50
N ALA A 186 -3.94 22.60 11.04
CA ALA A 186 -2.95 22.94 10.00
C ALA A 186 -3.58 23.11 8.62
N GLY A 187 -4.68 22.38 8.32
CA GLY A 187 -5.33 22.37 7.02
C GLY A 187 -4.44 21.83 5.88
N GLN A 188 -3.41 21.03 6.22
CA GLN A 188 -2.37 20.60 5.30
C GLN A 188 -1.98 19.13 5.50
N GLY A 189 -1.13 18.61 4.57
CA GLY A 189 -0.61 17.24 4.66
C GLY A 189 0.28 17.01 5.89
N MET A 190 0.50 15.73 6.23
CA MET A 190 1.14 15.33 7.49
C MET A 190 2.53 15.93 7.68
N GLY A 191 3.36 16.02 6.64
CA GLY A 191 4.70 16.62 6.73
C GLY A 191 4.68 18.08 7.18
N ALA A 192 3.76 18.90 6.65
CA ALA A 192 3.58 20.29 7.07
C ALA A 192 3.03 20.37 8.51
N THR A 193 2.09 19.50 8.86
CA THR A 193 1.54 19.41 10.22
C THR A 193 2.61 19.03 11.24
N LEU A 194 3.50 18.09 10.92
CA LEU A 194 4.64 17.72 11.76
C LEU A 194 5.63 18.88 11.92
N ASN A 195 5.95 19.60 10.84
CA ASN A 195 6.80 20.79 10.94
C ASN A 195 6.19 21.86 11.86
N MET A 196 4.89 22.09 11.75
CA MET A 196 4.18 23.03 12.63
C MET A 196 4.21 22.58 14.09
N ALA A 197 4.00 21.27 14.37
CA ALA A 197 4.07 20.71 15.70
C ALA A 197 5.46 20.89 16.31
N VAL A 198 6.51 20.57 15.58
CA VAL A 198 7.90 20.72 16.02
C VAL A 198 8.23 22.18 16.32
N GLN A 199 7.87 23.11 15.43
CA GLN A 199 8.14 24.53 15.62
C GLN A 199 7.41 25.15 16.80
N LEU A 200 6.20 24.70 17.07
CA LEU A 200 5.35 25.24 18.15
C LEU A 200 5.49 24.48 19.49
N GLY A 201 6.29 23.41 19.51
CA GLY A 201 6.43 22.54 20.68
C GLY A 201 5.12 21.85 21.04
N GLY A 202 4.29 21.50 20.04
CA GLY A 202 2.96 20.96 20.21
C GLY A 202 2.89 19.44 20.10
N TYR A 203 1.83 18.87 20.64
CA TYR A 203 1.49 17.46 20.40
C TYR A 203 0.81 17.29 19.05
N VAL A 204 0.95 16.11 18.47
CA VAL A 204 0.35 15.77 17.19
C VAL A 204 0.15 14.26 17.06
N ILE A 205 -0.86 13.83 16.33
CA ILE A 205 -1.05 12.41 15.94
C ILE A 205 -0.55 12.21 14.52
N SER A 206 0.26 11.18 14.33
CA SER A 206 0.71 10.73 13.01
C SER A 206 0.69 9.22 12.93
N ASP A 207 0.59 8.67 11.72
CA ASP A 207 0.99 7.29 11.52
C ASP A 207 2.50 7.14 11.75
N ARG A 208 2.91 5.98 12.27
CA ARG A 208 4.30 5.69 12.61
C ARG A 208 5.23 5.80 11.41
N ALA A 209 4.79 5.32 10.23
CA ALA A 209 5.63 5.31 9.03
C ALA A 209 5.99 6.73 8.59
N THR A 210 5.01 7.64 8.57
CA THR A 210 5.25 9.06 8.27
C THR A 210 6.22 9.68 9.28
N TRP A 211 6.06 9.38 10.57
CA TRP A 211 6.99 9.86 11.60
C TRP A 211 8.41 9.34 11.38
N LEU A 212 8.57 8.06 11.08
CA LEU A 212 9.88 7.45 10.85
C LEU A 212 10.57 7.98 9.59
N ALA A 213 9.82 8.37 8.58
CA ALA A 213 10.34 9.02 7.38
C ALA A 213 10.60 10.53 7.58
N PHE A 214 10.04 11.14 8.63
CA PHE A 214 10.15 12.58 8.86
C PHE A 214 11.52 12.96 9.40
N GLY A 215 12.26 13.81 8.67
CA GLY A 215 13.65 14.17 9.00
C GLY A 215 13.81 15.28 10.02
N ASN A 216 12.84 16.22 10.11
CA ASN A 216 12.96 17.43 10.94
C ASN A 216 12.36 17.24 12.35
N ARG A 217 12.78 16.21 13.07
CA ARG A 217 12.20 15.84 14.39
C ARG A 217 12.59 16.76 15.51
N GLN A 218 13.78 17.37 15.44
CA GLN A 218 14.37 18.19 16.51
C GLN A 218 14.25 17.49 17.88
N THR A 219 13.49 18.10 18.83
CA THR A 219 13.24 17.58 20.17
C THR A 219 11.92 16.81 20.28
N HIS A 220 11.28 16.45 19.18
CA HIS A 220 10.06 15.65 19.21
C HIS A 220 10.35 14.17 19.16
N THR A 221 9.55 13.41 19.90
CA THR A 221 9.63 11.95 20.00
C THR A 221 8.24 11.33 20.08
N ILE A 222 8.17 10.01 20.01
CA ILE A 222 6.96 9.26 20.32
C ILE A 222 6.77 9.28 21.83
N LEU A 223 5.65 9.82 22.28
CA LEU A 223 5.29 9.91 23.71
C LEU A 223 4.27 8.85 24.10
N PHE A 224 3.38 8.46 23.17
CA PHE A 224 2.38 7.44 23.46
C PHE A 224 2.15 6.55 22.23
N GLU A 225 2.15 5.23 22.45
CA GLU A 225 2.00 4.20 21.42
C GLU A 225 1.46 2.89 22.02
N GLY A 226 1.15 1.90 21.18
CA GLY A 226 0.85 0.52 21.60
C GLY A 226 -0.57 0.27 22.11
N ASP A 227 -1.45 1.28 22.17
CA ASP A 227 -2.87 1.09 22.49
C ASP A 227 -3.61 0.56 21.23
N GLU A 228 -4.42 -0.50 21.41
CA GLU A 228 -5.23 -1.07 20.31
C GLU A 228 -6.13 -0.02 19.62
N ALA A 229 -6.54 1.01 20.34
CA ALA A 229 -7.32 2.10 19.76
C ALA A 229 -6.56 2.90 18.70
N LEU A 230 -5.24 2.85 18.70
CA LEU A 230 -4.35 3.49 17.73
C LEU A 230 -4.16 2.65 16.45
N PHE A 231 -4.63 1.40 16.45
CA PHE A 231 -4.50 0.56 15.25
C PHE A 231 -5.30 1.13 14.09
N ASN A 232 -4.64 1.20 12.96
CA ASN A 232 -5.17 1.73 11.72
C ASN A 232 -5.35 0.59 10.73
N GLN A 233 -6.56 0.02 10.71
CA GLN A 233 -6.90 -1.13 9.88
C GLN A 233 -7.08 -0.73 8.43
N TYR A 234 -6.35 -1.35 7.55
CA TYR A 234 -6.48 -1.27 6.09
C TYR A 234 -7.43 -2.35 5.59
N GLY A 235 -8.27 -1.95 4.64
CA GLY A 235 -9.09 -2.88 3.89
C GLY A 235 -8.77 -2.84 2.41
N ILE A 236 -9.03 -3.95 1.75
CA ILE A 236 -8.97 -4.09 0.30
C ILE A 236 -10.30 -4.60 -0.23
N THR A 237 -10.75 -4.03 -1.34
CA THR A 237 -12.07 -4.31 -1.94
C THR A 237 -11.96 -4.20 -3.45
N MET A 238 -12.40 -5.19 -4.20
CA MET A 238 -12.59 -5.06 -5.65
C MET A 238 -13.81 -4.17 -5.94
N VAL A 239 -13.68 -3.24 -6.88
CA VAL A 239 -14.82 -2.45 -7.39
C VAL A 239 -15.80 -3.39 -8.09
N ASN A 240 -17.09 -3.22 -7.83
CA ASN A 240 -18.12 -4.12 -8.32
C ASN A 240 -18.38 -3.91 -9.83
N PRO A 241 -18.08 -4.91 -10.70
CA PRO A 241 -18.30 -4.80 -12.14
C PRO A 241 -19.75 -4.63 -12.55
N GLU A 242 -20.72 -5.01 -11.71
CA GLU A 242 -22.15 -4.76 -11.97
C GLU A 242 -22.49 -3.25 -11.94
N LYS A 243 -21.76 -2.48 -11.12
CA LYS A 243 -21.90 -1.03 -11.05
C LYS A 243 -20.92 -0.32 -11.99
N CYS A 244 -19.75 -0.89 -12.16
CA CYS A 244 -18.62 -0.36 -12.93
C CYS A 244 -18.16 -1.36 -14.00
N PRO A 245 -18.84 -1.43 -15.16
CA PRO A 245 -18.50 -2.42 -16.20
C PRO A 245 -17.10 -2.29 -16.80
N SER A 246 -16.41 -1.16 -16.56
CA SER A 246 -15.01 -0.93 -16.95
C SER A 246 -14.00 -1.59 -16.03
N THR A 247 -14.42 -2.15 -14.90
CA THR A 247 -13.51 -2.82 -13.95
C THR A 247 -12.82 -4.01 -14.61
N ALA A 248 -11.49 -4.03 -14.59
CA ALA A 248 -10.66 -5.16 -15.02
C ALA A 248 -10.82 -6.32 -14.01
N THR A 249 -11.98 -7.01 -14.07
CA THR A 249 -12.48 -7.92 -13.03
C THR A 249 -11.50 -9.04 -12.69
N GLU A 250 -10.99 -9.75 -13.71
CA GLU A 250 -10.11 -10.89 -13.50
C GLU A 250 -8.74 -10.48 -12.95
N PRO A 251 -8.04 -9.47 -13.49
CA PRO A 251 -6.81 -8.95 -12.90
C PRO A 251 -7.00 -8.34 -11.50
N ALA A 252 -8.10 -7.60 -11.28
CA ALA A 252 -8.40 -7.00 -9.98
C ALA A 252 -8.62 -8.06 -8.89
N MET A 253 -9.39 -9.11 -9.21
CA MET A 253 -9.60 -10.24 -8.30
C MET A 253 -8.30 -10.98 -8.01
N GLN A 254 -7.46 -11.18 -9.02
CA GLN A 254 -6.14 -11.79 -8.83
C GLN A 254 -5.26 -10.96 -7.90
N PHE A 255 -5.27 -9.63 -8.03
CA PHE A 255 -4.53 -8.75 -7.13
C PHE A 255 -5.06 -8.81 -5.69
N VAL A 256 -6.38 -8.72 -5.50
CA VAL A 256 -7.00 -8.85 -4.17
C VAL A 256 -6.63 -10.20 -3.55
N ASN A 257 -6.80 -11.30 -4.28
CA ASN A 257 -6.48 -12.64 -3.79
C ASN A 257 -4.99 -12.79 -3.45
N TRP A 258 -4.09 -12.22 -4.24
CA TRP A 258 -2.66 -12.23 -3.92
C TRP A 258 -2.38 -11.46 -2.64
N MET A 259 -2.95 -10.27 -2.48
CA MET A 259 -2.72 -9.43 -1.28
C MET A 259 -3.16 -10.13 0.01
N ILE A 260 -4.25 -10.91 -0.02
CA ILE A 260 -4.75 -11.66 1.15
C ILE A 260 -4.16 -13.08 1.26
N SER A 261 -3.41 -13.56 0.26
CA SER A 261 -2.75 -14.88 0.29
C SER A 261 -1.55 -14.89 1.24
N GLU A 262 -1.04 -16.09 1.54
CA GLU A 262 0.18 -16.27 2.32
C GLU A 262 1.37 -15.50 1.72
N ALA A 263 1.50 -15.47 0.39
CA ALA A 263 2.58 -14.75 -0.29
C ALA A 263 2.49 -13.23 -0.09
N GLY A 264 1.31 -12.65 -0.30
CA GLY A 264 1.08 -11.21 -0.08
C GLY A 264 1.21 -10.82 1.39
N GLN A 265 0.65 -11.62 2.29
CA GLN A 265 0.72 -11.38 3.73
C GLN A 265 2.15 -11.50 4.27
N SER A 266 2.93 -12.45 3.77
CA SER A 266 4.36 -12.57 4.10
C SER A 266 5.16 -11.38 3.57
N ALA A 267 4.87 -10.93 2.34
CA ALA A 267 5.51 -9.73 1.79
C ALA A 267 5.20 -8.48 2.62
N ILE A 268 3.94 -8.28 3.04
CA ILE A 268 3.56 -7.17 3.93
C ILE A 268 4.35 -7.22 5.23
N ASN A 269 4.41 -8.39 5.89
CA ASN A 269 5.13 -8.56 7.15
C ASN A 269 6.66 -8.40 7.03
N SER A 270 7.21 -8.59 5.83
CA SER A 270 8.64 -8.42 5.56
C SER A 270 9.03 -6.97 5.30
N TYR A 271 8.05 -6.09 5.07
CA TYR A 271 8.33 -4.67 4.84
C TYR A 271 8.78 -3.98 6.12
N ASN A 272 9.94 -3.39 6.09
CA ASN A 272 10.47 -2.62 7.21
C ASN A 272 11.22 -1.37 6.74
N VAL A 273 11.28 -0.35 7.58
CA VAL A 273 12.05 0.87 7.37
C VAL A 273 12.97 1.06 8.57
N SER A 274 14.26 1.23 8.32
CA SER A 274 15.27 1.38 9.37
C SER A 274 15.24 0.25 10.42
N GLY A 275 14.94 -0.98 10.00
CA GLY A 275 14.87 -2.16 10.87
C GLY A 275 13.56 -2.28 11.68
N GLN A 276 12.58 -1.42 11.44
CA GLN A 276 11.27 -1.49 12.10
C GLN A 276 10.17 -1.93 11.12
N GLN A 277 9.40 -2.93 11.51
CA GLN A 277 8.20 -3.34 10.79
C GLN A 277 7.13 -2.25 10.91
N LEU A 278 6.56 -1.83 9.78
CA LEU A 278 5.58 -0.74 9.74
C LEU A 278 4.14 -1.22 9.53
N PHE A 279 3.97 -2.36 8.88
CA PHE A 279 2.67 -2.94 8.60
C PHE A 279 2.62 -4.37 9.10
N PHE A 280 1.50 -4.75 9.65
CA PHE A 280 1.23 -6.06 10.22
C PHE A 280 0.08 -6.69 9.47
N ALA A 281 0.37 -7.74 8.71
CA ALA A 281 -0.60 -8.49 7.93
C ALA A 281 -1.61 -9.18 8.85
N ASN A 282 -2.90 -9.12 8.49
CA ASN A 282 -3.97 -9.73 9.27
C ASN A 282 -5.19 -10.16 8.44
N ALA A 283 -5.03 -10.43 7.16
CA ALA A 283 -6.07 -11.06 6.36
C ALA A 283 -6.41 -12.46 6.93
N LYS A 284 -7.72 -12.82 6.88
CA LYS A 284 -8.23 -14.10 7.41
C LYS A 284 -8.91 -14.87 6.30
#